data_c78a3a1a973b87badd1e7640e4e6309d
#
_entry.id   c78a3a1a973b87badd1e7640e4e6309d
#
_cell.length_a   1.000
_cell.length_b   1.000
_cell.length_c   1.000
_cell.angle_alpha   90.00
_cell.angle_beta   90.00
_cell.angle_gamma   90.00
#
_symmetry.space_group_name_H-M   'P 1'
#
loop_
_entity.id
_entity.type
_entity.pdbx_description
1 polymer ?
#
loop_
_entity_poly.entity_id
_entity_poly.type
_entity_poly.pdbx_seq_one_letter_code
_entity_poly.pdbx_strand_id
1 'polypeptide(L)'
;MLPRDELSAILTAATTFVCPSVYEPLGIVNLEAMACGAAVVGTATGGIPEVVDDGVTGRLVPIEQLQDGTGTPVDPERYVADLASVLTEVTSDPEQARAYGAAGRERARDEFSWDAIADTTRALYAELTA
;
A
#
# COMPACT_ATOMS: atom_id res chain seq x y z
N MET A 1 -16.03 -12.37 8.03
CA MET A 1 -14.98 -11.39 8.34
C MET A 1 -14.07 -12.05 9.37
N LEU A 2 -12.75 -12.04 9.17
CA LEU A 2 -11.80 -12.61 10.14
C LEU A 2 -11.68 -11.71 11.38
N PRO A 3 -11.48 -12.27 12.58
CA PRO A 3 -11.07 -11.53 13.76
C PRO A 3 -9.74 -10.78 13.50
N ARG A 4 -9.51 -9.66 14.21
CA ARG A 4 -8.33 -8.82 13.98
C ARG A 4 -7.01 -9.53 14.25
N ASP A 5 -6.97 -10.38 15.26
CA ASP A 5 -5.80 -11.18 15.63
C ASP A 5 -5.45 -12.21 14.54
N GLU A 6 -6.44 -12.87 13.97
CA GLU A 6 -6.24 -13.79 12.85
C GLU A 6 -5.76 -13.06 11.60
N LEU A 7 -6.36 -11.90 11.26
CA LEU A 7 -5.93 -11.09 10.14
C LEU A 7 -4.48 -10.62 10.31
N SER A 8 -4.14 -10.09 11.49
CA SER A 8 -2.77 -9.66 11.80
C SER A 8 -1.77 -10.81 11.71
N ALA A 9 -2.14 -12.01 12.16
CA ALA A 9 -1.28 -13.19 12.05
C ALA A 9 -1.02 -13.58 10.59
N ILE A 10 -2.06 -13.55 9.74
CA ILE A 10 -1.95 -13.83 8.30
C ILE A 10 -1.04 -12.79 7.62
N LEU A 11 -1.28 -11.50 7.86
CA LEU A 11 -0.49 -10.42 7.28
C LEU A 11 0.97 -10.45 7.75
N THR A 12 1.21 -10.80 9.01
CA THR A 12 2.57 -10.94 9.56
C THR A 12 3.33 -12.14 8.95
N ALA A 13 2.62 -13.20 8.59
CA ALA A 13 3.20 -14.37 7.95
C ALA A 13 3.38 -14.20 6.43
N ALA A 14 2.74 -13.21 5.82
CA ALA A 14 2.79 -12.98 4.39
C ALA A 14 4.14 -12.37 3.96
N THR A 15 4.72 -12.89 2.88
CA THR A 15 5.88 -12.27 2.23
C THR A 15 5.51 -10.97 1.54
N THR A 16 4.34 -10.95 0.90
CA THR A 16 3.80 -9.77 0.23
C THR A 16 2.28 -9.73 0.34
N PHE A 17 1.74 -8.55 0.42
CA PHE A 17 0.32 -8.26 0.30
C PHE A 17 0.06 -7.63 -1.07
N VAL A 18 -0.97 -8.10 -1.78
CA VAL A 18 -1.28 -7.65 -3.14
C VAL A 18 -2.61 -6.90 -3.14
N CYS A 19 -2.58 -5.65 -3.58
CA CYS A 19 -3.76 -4.80 -3.73
C CYS A 19 -3.96 -4.38 -5.20
N PRO A 20 -4.53 -5.24 -6.04
CA PRO A 20 -4.72 -4.98 -7.47
C PRO A 20 -6.00 -4.18 -7.75
N SER A 21 -6.35 -3.27 -6.86
CA SER A 21 -7.55 -2.45 -6.98
C SER A 21 -7.47 -1.55 -8.22
N VAL A 22 -8.56 -1.44 -8.94
CA VAL A 22 -8.73 -0.49 -10.06
C VAL A 22 -9.37 0.82 -9.59
N TYR A 23 -9.89 0.84 -8.38
CA TYR A 23 -10.40 2.01 -7.66
C TYR A 23 -10.18 1.83 -6.16
N GLU A 24 -9.43 2.73 -5.55
CA GLU A 24 -9.13 2.68 -4.12
C GLU A 24 -9.03 4.10 -3.55
N PRO A 25 -9.95 4.54 -2.69
CA PRO A 25 -9.91 5.91 -2.14
C PRO A 25 -8.65 6.22 -1.32
N LEU A 26 -8.19 5.29 -0.48
CA LEU A 26 -7.00 5.46 0.34
C LEU A 26 -6.14 4.18 0.41
N GLY A 27 -6.77 3.03 0.61
CA GLY A 27 -6.04 1.77 0.74
C GLY A 27 -5.63 1.45 2.18
N ILE A 28 -6.54 1.57 3.15
CA ILE A 28 -6.29 1.25 4.56
C ILE A 28 -5.73 -0.18 4.71
N VAL A 29 -6.17 -1.12 3.89
CA VAL A 29 -5.67 -2.50 3.91
C VAL A 29 -4.16 -2.59 3.61
N ASN A 30 -3.63 -1.66 2.81
CA ASN A 30 -2.18 -1.57 2.56
C ASN A 30 -1.45 -1.12 3.83
N LEU A 31 -2.00 -0.15 4.58
CA LEU A 31 -1.45 0.27 5.87
C LEU A 31 -1.47 -0.86 6.90
N GLU A 32 -2.54 -1.66 6.94
CA GLU A 32 -2.62 -2.83 7.81
C GLU A 32 -1.53 -3.86 7.47
N ALA A 33 -1.31 -4.13 6.19
CA ALA A 33 -0.25 -5.03 5.72
C ALA A 33 1.14 -4.47 6.03
N MET A 34 1.39 -3.19 5.77
CA MET A 34 2.64 -2.50 6.10
C MET A 34 2.91 -2.52 7.61
N ALA A 35 1.89 -2.24 8.44
CA ALA A 35 2.03 -2.30 9.91
C ALA A 35 2.41 -3.70 10.40
N CYS A 36 1.99 -4.76 9.71
CA CYS A 36 2.37 -6.14 9.97
C CYS A 36 3.74 -6.52 9.38
N GLY A 37 4.37 -5.65 8.60
CA GLY A 37 5.70 -5.87 8.02
C GLY A 37 5.69 -6.65 6.70
N ALA A 38 4.54 -6.77 6.04
CA ALA A 38 4.45 -7.33 4.70
C ALA A 38 4.86 -6.29 3.65
N ALA A 39 5.62 -6.71 2.63
CA ALA A 39 5.82 -5.89 1.45
C ALA A 39 4.48 -5.69 0.73
N VAL A 40 4.22 -4.51 0.18
CA VAL A 40 2.99 -4.24 -0.57
C VAL A 40 3.27 -4.15 -2.05
N VAL A 41 2.47 -4.86 -2.85
CA VAL A 41 2.39 -4.67 -4.31
C VAL A 41 0.99 -4.15 -4.61
N GLY A 42 0.89 -2.90 -5.02
CA GLY A 42 -0.38 -2.23 -5.27
C GLY A 42 -0.47 -1.62 -6.66
N THR A 43 -1.69 -1.41 -7.14
CA THR A 43 -1.93 -0.63 -8.35
C THR A 43 -1.66 0.86 -8.08
N ALA A 44 -1.02 1.56 -9.01
CA ALA A 44 -0.79 3.00 -8.93
C ALA A 44 -2.09 3.78 -9.24
N THR A 45 -3.12 3.63 -8.38
CA THR A 45 -4.42 4.28 -8.54
C THR A 45 -4.96 4.80 -7.21
N GLY A 46 -5.78 5.84 -7.28
CA GLY A 46 -6.41 6.46 -6.12
C GLY A 46 -5.41 6.86 -5.04
N GLY A 47 -5.69 6.51 -3.80
CA GLY A 47 -4.83 6.80 -2.65
C GLY A 47 -3.70 5.78 -2.41
N ILE A 48 -3.59 4.70 -3.19
CA ILE A 48 -2.51 3.70 -2.98
C ILE A 48 -1.12 4.34 -3.07
N PRO A 49 -0.82 5.24 -4.07
CA PRO A 49 0.48 5.92 -4.13
C PRO A 49 0.77 6.89 -2.99
N GLU A 50 -0.24 7.31 -2.22
CA GLU A 50 -0.03 8.12 -1.02
C GLU A 50 0.43 7.26 0.16
N VAL A 51 0.05 6.00 0.18
CA VAL A 51 0.37 5.03 1.23
C VAL A 51 1.68 4.29 0.92
N VAL A 52 1.81 3.76 -0.29
CA VAL A 52 2.95 2.95 -0.73
C VAL A 52 3.94 3.81 -1.49
N ASP A 53 5.17 3.87 -1.01
CA ASP A 53 6.30 4.52 -1.67
C ASP A 53 7.02 3.50 -2.56
N ASP A 54 6.91 3.69 -3.89
CA ASP A 54 7.43 2.72 -4.87
C ASP A 54 8.95 2.55 -4.77
N GLY A 55 9.38 1.31 -4.64
CA GLY A 55 10.79 0.94 -4.49
C GLY A 55 11.35 1.16 -3.07
N VAL A 56 10.54 1.65 -2.11
CA VAL A 56 10.94 1.88 -0.71
C VAL A 56 10.13 1.04 0.26
N THR A 57 8.81 1.12 0.21
CA THR A 57 7.91 0.38 1.11
C THR A 57 7.14 -0.74 0.42
N GLY A 58 7.34 -0.87 -0.87
CA GLY A 58 6.69 -1.86 -1.73
C GLY A 58 6.87 -1.51 -3.19
N ARG A 59 6.00 -2.03 -4.04
CA ARG A 59 6.02 -1.75 -5.47
C ARG A 59 4.64 -1.32 -5.97
N LEU A 60 4.64 -0.36 -6.88
CA LEU A 60 3.44 0.10 -7.56
C LEU A 60 3.41 -0.38 -9.02
N VAL A 61 2.26 -0.92 -9.41
CA VAL A 61 2.01 -1.36 -10.79
C VAL A 61 1.28 -0.24 -11.52
N PRO A 62 1.86 0.33 -12.58
CA PRO A 62 1.22 1.38 -13.37
C PRO A 62 -0.09 0.88 -13.99
N ILE A 63 -1.08 1.76 -14.05
CA ILE A 63 -2.35 1.49 -14.71
C ILE A 63 -2.79 2.73 -15.51
N GLU A 64 -3.13 2.53 -16.76
CA GLU A 64 -3.85 3.52 -17.57
C GLU A 64 -5.31 3.10 -17.64
N GLN A 65 -6.22 3.99 -17.28
CA GLN A 65 -7.64 3.68 -17.10
C GLN A 65 -8.52 4.45 -18.07
N LEU A 66 -9.63 3.84 -18.49
CA LEU A 66 -10.66 4.49 -19.27
C LEU A 66 -11.25 5.67 -18.49
N GLN A 67 -11.52 6.77 -19.17
CA GLN A 67 -12.05 8.00 -18.58
C GLN A 67 -13.60 7.96 -18.51
N ASP A 68 -14.17 6.78 -18.22
CA ASP A 68 -15.62 6.54 -18.14
C ASP A 68 -16.12 6.32 -16.69
N GLY A 69 -15.20 6.44 -15.71
CA GLY A 69 -15.52 6.26 -14.29
C GLY A 69 -15.57 4.81 -13.83
N THR A 70 -15.30 3.83 -14.70
CA THR A 70 -15.31 2.41 -14.31
C THR A 70 -14.01 1.94 -13.66
N GLY A 71 -12.91 2.67 -13.90
CA GLY A 71 -11.57 2.24 -13.48
C GLY A 71 -10.98 1.12 -14.34
N THR A 72 -11.67 0.74 -15.43
CA THR A 72 -11.21 -0.33 -16.32
C THR A 72 -9.87 0.02 -16.96
N PRO A 73 -8.87 -0.89 -16.95
CA PRO A 73 -7.62 -0.67 -17.66
C PRO A 73 -7.86 -0.49 -19.18
N VAL A 74 -7.15 0.45 -19.80
CA VAL A 74 -7.16 0.64 -21.25
C VAL A 74 -6.61 -0.61 -21.95
N ASP A 75 -5.57 -1.22 -21.39
CA ASP A 75 -4.98 -2.47 -21.83
C ASP A 75 -4.93 -3.47 -20.65
N PRO A 76 -5.97 -4.30 -20.47
CA PRO A 76 -6.02 -5.27 -19.38
C PRO A 76 -4.94 -6.34 -19.46
N GLU A 77 -4.54 -6.77 -20.67
CA GLU A 77 -3.51 -7.81 -20.85
C GLU A 77 -2.15 -7.28 -20.41
N ARG A 78 -1.82 -6.06 -20.77
CA ARG A 78 -0.60 -5.39 -20.35
C ARG A 78 -0.58 -5.20 -18.84
N TYR A 79 -1.67 -4.72 -18.24
CA TYR A 79 -1.75 -4.54 -16.79
C TYR A 79 -1.53 -5.86 -16.03
N VAL A 80 -2.13 -6.96 -16.50
CA VAL A 80 -1.92 -8.28 -15.90
C VAL A 80 -0.47 -8.74 -16.04
N ALA A 81 0.17 -8.50 -17.20
CA ALA A 81 1.57 -8.84 -17.42
C ALA A 81 2.50 -8.02 -16.51
N ASP A 82 2.24 -6.71 -16.37
CA ASP A 82 3.01 -5.83 -15.49
C ASP A 82 2.85 -6.23 -14.01
N LEU A 83 1.63 -6.55 -13.57
CA LEU A 83 1.37 -7.06 -12.21
C LEU A 83 2.11 -8.37 -11.95
N ALA A 84 2.05 -9.32 -12.88
CA ALA A 84 2.73 -10.60 -12.78
C ALA A 84 4.26 -10.42 -12.70
N SER A 85 4.82 -9.49 -13.49
CA SER A 85 6.25 -9.16 -13.48
C SER A 85 6.69 -8.60 -12.12
N VAL A 86 5.96 -7.61 -11.60
CA VAL A 86 6.27 -6.99 -10.30
C VAL A 86 6.13 -7.99 -9.16
N LEU A 87 5.09 -8.84 -9.17
CA LEU A 87 4.92 -9.90 -8.19
C LEU A 87 6.07 -10.90 -8.23
N THR A 88 6.50 -11.30 -9.43
CA THR A 88 7.63 -12.20 -9.60
C THR A 88 8.91 -11.58 -9.05
N GLU A 89 9.17 -10.31 -9.34
CA GLU A 89 10.31 -9.58 -8.81
C GLU A 89 10.34 -9.62 -7.27
N VAL A 90 9.26 -9.18 -6.62
CA VAL A 90 9.18 -9.08 -5.15
C VAL A 90 9.25 -10.47 -4.48
N THR A 91 8.59 -11.48 -5.05
CA THR A 91 8.56 -12.82 -4.44
C THR A 91 9.84 -13.61 -4.69
N SER A 92 10.62 -13.26 -5.71
CA SER A 92 11.91 -13.91 -6.02
C SER A 92 13.07 -13.37 -5.19
N ASP A 93 12.90 -12.24 -4.51
CA ASP A 93 13.92 -11.64 -3.62
C ASP A 93 13.38 -11.46 -2.20
N PRO A 94 13.52 -12.48 -1.34
CA PRO A 94 13.05 -12.42 0.04
C PRO A 94 13.76 -11.38 0.90
N GLU A 95 14.97 -10.97 0.56
CA GLU A 95 15.69 -9.92 1.30
C GLU A 95 15.10 -8.56 0.98
N GLN A 96 14.86 -8.28 -0.29
CA GLN A 96 14.21 -7.06 -0.73
C GLN A 96 12.76 -6.97 -0.21
N ALA A 97 12.00 -8.07 -0.24
CA ALA A 97 10.65 -8.11 0.32
C ALA A 97 10.65 -7.77 1.82
N ARG A 98 11.60 -8.31 2.60
CA ARG A 98 11.75 -7.95 4.01
C ARG A 98 12.14 -6.49 4.22
N ALA A 99 13.01 -5.95 3.36
CA ALA A 99 13.41 -4.54 3.42
C ALA A 99 12.18 -3.62 3.17
N TYR A 100 11.38 -3.90 2.15
CA TYR A 100 10.12 -3.20 1.90
C TYR A 100 9.16 -3.29 3.08
N GLY A 101 8.97 -4.47 3.65
CA GLY A 101 8.10 -4.68 4.80
C GLY A 101 8.58 -3.91 6.04
N ALA A 102 9.88 -3.86 6.31
CA ALA A 102 10.46 -3.10 7.42
C ALA A 102 10.23 -1.59 7.24
N ALA A 103 10.57 -1.05 6.07
CA ALA A 103 10.36 0.36 5.75
C ALA A 103 8.85 0.72 5.77
N GLY A 104 8.00 -0.16 5.24
CA GLY A 104 6.56 0.00 5.28
C GLY A 104 6.00 0.08 6.70
N ARG A 105 6.49 -0.76 7.61
CA ARG A 105 6.08 -0.73 9.01
C ARG A 105 6.49 0.57 9.70
N GLU A 106 7.68 1.07 9.44
CA GLU A 106 8.14 2.36 9.98
C GLU A 106 7.24 3.50 9.46
N ARG A 107 7.02 3.56 8.15
CA ARG A 107 6.15 4.57 7.53
C ARG A 107 4.72 4.53 8.09
N ALA A 108 4.13 3.33 8.21
CA ALA A 108 2.78 3.17 8.76
C ALA A 108 2.67 3.69 10.21
N ARG A 109 3.71 3.46 11.03
CA ARG A 109 3.78 3.96 12.41
C ARG A 109 3.97 5.47 12.47
N ASP A 110 4.90 6.00 11.67
CA ASP A 110 5.41 7.35 11.83
C ASP A 110 4.54 8.40 11.11
N GLU A 111 3.86 8.01 10.01
CA GLU A 111 3.07 8.93 9.21
C GLU A 111 1.54 8.68 9.31
N PHE A 112 1.11 7.44 9.56
CA PHE A 112 -0.29 7.04 9.47
C PHE A 112 -0.88 6.53 10.80
N SER A 113 -0.11 6.51 11.89
CA SER A 113 -0.67 6.21 13.20
C SER A 113 -1.64 7.30 13.67
N TRP A 114 -2.60 6.94 14.51
CA TRP A 114 -3.51 7.91 15.08
C TRP A 114 -2.81 9.03 15.86
N ASP A 115 -1.67 8.73 16.49
CA ASP A 115 -0.85 9.73 17.19
C ASP A 115 -0.23 10.72 16.19
N ALA A 116 0.37 10.25 15.09
CA ALA A 116 0.93 11.10 14.03
C ALA A 116 -0.13 12.00 13.40
N ILE A 117 -1.31 11.42 13.08
CA ILE A 117 -2.44 12.18 12.52
C ILE A 117 -2.95 13.22 13.53
N ALA A 118 -3.05 12.87 14.82
CA ALA A 118 -3.48 13.80 15.86
C ALA A 118 -2.50 14.96 16.04
N ASP A 119 -1.20 14.68 15.99
CA ASP A 119 -0.15 15.71 16.11
C ASP A 119 -0.17 16.67 14.91
N THR A 120 -0.30 16.15 13.69
CA THR A 120 -0.42 16.96 12.48
C THR A 120 -1.68 17.84 12.53
N THR A 121 -2.81 17.28 12.97
CA THR A 121 -4.08 18.02 13.11
C THR A 121 -3.95 19.12 14.16
N ARG A 122 -3.31 18.82 15.30
CA ARG A 122 -3.07 19.80 16.38
C ARG A 122 -2.18 20.95 15.90
N ALA A 123 -1.12 20.65 15.14
CA ALA A 123 -0.24 21.65 14.56
C ALA A 123 -1.01 22.60 13.62
N LEU A 124 -1.84 22.04 12.74
CA LEU A 124 -2.68 22.85 11.85
C LEU A 124 -3.64 23.78 12.63
N TYR A 125 -4.28 23.28 13.67
CA TYR A 125 -5.15 24.13 14.50
C TYR A 125 -4.37 25.24 15.21
N ALA A 126 -3.16 24.96 15.67
CA ALA A 126 -2.32 25.99 16.29
C ALA A 126 -1.94 27.11 15.30
N GLU A 127 -1.64 26.77 14.03
CA GLU A 127 -1.36 27.74 12.97
C GLU A 127 -2.59 28.61 12.66
N LEU A 128 -3.78 28.01 12.59
CA LEU A 128 -5.02 28.73 12.25
C LEU A 128 -5.55 29.61 13.38
N THR A 129 -5.08 29.40 14.62
CA THR A 129 -5.54 30.15 15.81
C THR A 129 -4.48 31.09 16.36
N ALA A 130 -3.32 31.15 15.74
CA ALA A 130 -2.26 32.10 16.08
C ALA A 130 -2.51 33.44 15.41
#